data_7a06186dc7e9cb5bc05b454136ec8b34
#
_entry.id   7a06186dc7e9cb5bc05b454136ec8b34
#
_cell.length_a   1.000
_cell.length_b   1.000
_cell.length_c   1.000
_cell.angle_alpha   90.00
_cell.angle_beta   90.00
_cell.angle_gamma   90.00
#
_symmetry.space_group_name_H-M   'P 1'
#
loop_
_entity.id
_entity.type
_entity.pdbx_description
1 polymer ?
#
loop_
_entity_poly.entity_id
_entity_poly.type
_entity_poly.pdbx_seq_one_letter_code
_entity_poly.pdbx_strand_id
1 'polypeptide(L)'
;MANGRACPFNPAYTKGPRASLLYIRRILQMHQILLVDDESYVIDDLEISFPWDQYRIERIHKAYSGMQALSIMEEQTVDMVITDISMPVMNGLELIRQIKAIKPNLPCILLTGYAEFEYAKEATKYGVVEYLLKPLDVEKLASCLEQTVLSIEEQIRKALSYEQALNSFHEHLPSLKDRLLNQLIEGNHYAEDILNDKLQHYHLPFHAQDEVQLVLVRLEEHFTKYTTTSLQLFEYAVTNIACELFNTAFYTWHCRDHFDYLVFLLKSAGPDNNELHTSPETNHSEQPMKQNQDLTHLSLQLHHNVNEYLKGGISVILSHGGRLQQDIRDMYEQALSALKKQVGNGTGYFLSLEESYRPVSIRSLHILYEPPTFNHLLETGQWEVFKERLHRIKIGYSALPEQTEEHLDEIQIVLLSAFHYIAHKNQALLSDLVGNEWVPRVPFRSVSQLTDWADNILDSLRLKLEEQSFDEQHDVIHQIKTFVSANLHSLSLQSIADHVSLHPVYVSKLFKQLQGISLSEYILSVKMDLALYLLNHSQDKVYEISEKLGYANSQYFIKVFRDKFGMTPQEYREQ
;
A
#
# COMPACT_ATOMS: atom_id res chain seq x y z
N MET A 1 -18.31 8.13 -38.56
CA MET A 1 -19.37 7.68 -37.65
C MET A 1 -18.80 6.47 -36.91
N ALA A 2 -18.22 6.72 -35.76
CA ALA A 2 -17.52 5.70 -34.97
C ALA A 2 -18.42 5.24 -33.84
N ASN A 3 -18.85 3.98 -33.90
CA ASN A 3 -19.49 3.32 -32.76
C ASN A 3 -18.41 2.89 -31.78
N GLY A 4 -18.14 3.76 -30.80
CA GLY A 4 -17.34 3.43 -29.64
C GLY A 4 -18.11 2.46 -28.73
N ARG A 5 -17.68 1.20 -28.66
CA ARG A 5 -18.04 0.31 -27.55
C ARG A 5 -17.15 0.68 -26.36
N ALA A 6 -17.71 1.47 -25.45
CA ALA A 6 -17.11 1.77 -24.17
C ALA A 6 -16.91 0.49 -23.34
N CYS A 7 -15.76 0.39 -22.68
CA CYS A 7 -15.49 -0.51 -21.56
C CYS A 7 -16.67 -0.46 -20.57
N PRO A 8 -17.13 -1.59 -20.00
CA PRO A 8 -18.18 -1.57 -19.01
C PRO A 8 -17.65 -1.05 -17.67
N PHE A 9 -17.24 0.19 -17.60
CA PHE A 9 -17.13 0.92 -16.35
C PHE A 9 -18.44 1.67 -16.12
N ASN A 10 -19.14 1.22 -15.13
CA ASN A 10 -20.45 1.47 -14.60
C ASN A 10 -20.80 2.98 -14.49
N PRO A 11 -21.87 3.47 -15.15
CA PRO A 11 -22.48 4.75 -14.81
C PRO A 11 -23.61 4.49 -13.80
N ALA A 12 -23.27 4.19 -12.55
CA ALA A 12 -24.25 4.01 -11.50
C ALA A 12 -24.08 5.02 -10.36
N TYR A 13 -23.80 6.28 -10.68
CA TYR A 13 -23.91 7.40 -9.74
C TYR A 13 -24.65 8.59 -10.35
N THR A 14 -25.90 8.34 -10.79
CA THR A 14 -26.90 9.39 -10.93
C THR A 14 -28.28 8.81 -10.62
N LYS A 15 -28.46 8.31 -9.40
CA LYS A 15 -29.83 8.15 -8.86
C LYS A 15 -30.20 9.50 -8.25
N GLY A 16 -31.17 10.18 -8.90
CA GLY A 16 -31.67 11.49 -8.48
C GLY A 16 -32.23 11.50 -7.02
N PRO A 17 -32.68 12.65 -6.50
CA PRO A 17 -33.05 12.86 -5.08
C PRO A 17 -34.12 11.91 -4.53
N ARG A 18 -34.89 11.21 -5.37
CA ARG A 18 -35.85 10.18 -4.95
C ARG A 18 -35.18 8.88 -4.44
N ALA A 19 -34.00 8.51 -4.95
CA ALA A 19 -33.31 7.31 -4.50
C ALA A 19 -32.63 7.52 -3.12
N SER A 20 -32.13 8.70 -2.84
CA SER A 20 -31.54 9.04 -1.54
C SER A 20 -32.61 9.14 -0.42
N LEU A 21 -33.80 9.62 -0.72
CA LEU A 21 -34.94 9.66 0.22
C LEU A 21 -35.46 8.26 0.56
N LEU A 22 -35.54 7.36 -0.42
CA LEU A 22 -35.88 5.95 -0.19
C LEU A 22 -34.82 5.24 0.66
N TYR A 23 -33.55 5.57 0.47
CA TYR A 23 -32.45 5.01 1.25
C TYR A 23 -32.47 5.50 2.72
N ILE A 24 -32.66 6.81 2.93
CA ILE A 24 -32.78 7.40 4.28
C ILE A 24 -34.02 6.86 5.02
N ARG A 25 -35.12 6.67 4.30
CA ARG A 25 -36.36 6.13 4.83
C ARG A 25 -36.24 4.66 5.24
N ARG A 26 -35.50 3.85 4.45
CA ARG A 26 -35.13 2.48 4.81
C ARG A 26 -34.25 2.41 6.06
N ILE A 27 -33.38 3.40 6.27
CA ILE A 27 -32.53 3.49 7.47
C ILE A 27 -33.35 3.85 8.72
N LEU A 28 -34.38 4.68 8.58
CA LEU A 28 -35.24 5.13 9.70
C LEU A 28 -36.36 4.13 10.03
N GLN A 29 -36.54 3.07 9.26
CA GLN A 29 -37.55 2.01 9.46
C GLN A 29 -38.98 2.56 9.64
N MET A 30 -39.36 3.61 8.90
CA MET A 30 -40.68 4.22 8.90
C MET A 30 -41.50 3.75 7.69
N HIS A 31 -42.77 3.41 7.88
CA HIS A 31 -43.61 2.79 6.88
C HIS A 31 -44.80 3.67 6.48
N GLN A 32 -45.34 3.44 5.28
CA GLN A 32 -46.56 4.09 4.80
C GLN A 32 -47.67 3.05 4.61
N ILE A 33 -48.82 3.36 5.17
CA ILE A 33 -50.01 2.52 5.08
C ILE A 33 -51.10 3.16 4.21
N LEU A 34 -51.81 2.34 3.46
CA LEU A 34 -53.01 2.74 2.73
C LEU A 34 -54.24 2.12 3.40
N LEU A 35 -55.16 2.99 3.88
CA LEU A 35 -56.46 2.61 4.41
C LEU A 35 -57.49 2.76 3.32
N VAL A 36 -58.33 1.74 3.12
CA VAL A 36 -59.34 1.70 2.06
C VAL A 36 -60.68 1.27 2.65
N ASP A 37 -61.68 2.13 2.61
CA ASP A 37 -63.03 1.88 3.05
C ASP A 37 -63.97 2.88 2.35
N ASP A 38 -65.16 2.46 1.91
CA ASP A 38 -66.10 3.39 1.27
C ASP A 38 -66.83 4.27 2.28
N GLU A 39 -66.78 3.91 3.55
CA GLU A 39 -67.28 4.71 4.65
C GLU A 39 -66.19 5.62 5.22
N SER A 40 -66.15 6.90 4.80
CA SER A 40 -65.08 7.85 5.18
C SER A 40 -64.89 7.98 6.68
N TYR A 41 -65.97 7.93 7.48
CA TYR A 41 -65.90 8.04 8.93
C TYR A 41 -65.12 6.88 9.58
N VAL A 42 -65.10 5.67 8.98
CA VAL A 42 -64.33 4.54 9.49
C VAL A 42 -62.84 4.78 9.35
N ILE A 43 -62.40 5.33 8.22
CA ILE A 43 -60.99 5.69 8.00
C ILE A 43 -60.56 6.82 8.92
N ASP A 44 -61.41 7.86 9.08
CA ASP A 44 -61.10 9.02 9.91
C ASP A 44 -61.03 8.65 11.39
N ASP A 45 -61.96 7.79 11.85
CA ASP A 45 -61.93 7.30 13.23
C ASP A 45 -60.70 6.40 13.47
N LEU A 46 -60.36 5.52 12.55
CA LEU A 46 -59.19 4.67 12.68
C LEU A 46 -57.88 5.45 12.64
N GLU A 47 -57.77 6.52 11.83
CA GLU A 47 -56.61 7.38 11.78
C GLU A 47 -56.38 8.10 13.11
N ILE A 48 -57.46 8.60 13.76
CA ILE A 48 -57.41 9.38 14.98
C ILE A 48 -57.28 8.50 16.23
N SER A 49 -58.02 7.37 16.26
CA SER A 49 -58.11 6.54 17.47
C SER A 49 -56.96 5.56 17.65
N PHE A 50 -56.23 5.22 16.59
CA PHE A 50 -55.16 4.21 16.63
C PHE A 50 -53.76 4.90 16.73
N PRO A 51 -52.84 4.43 17.62
CA PRO A 51 -51.53 5.07 17.85
C PRO A 51 -50.48 4.60 16.80
N TRP A 52 -50.63 5.02 15.56
CA TRP A 52 -49.82 4.62 14.41
C TRP A 52 -48.32 4.80 14.58
N ASP A 53 -47.90 5.88 15.25
CA ASP A 53 -46.48 6.21 15.50
C ASP A 53 -45.79 5.12 16.31
N GLN A 54 -46.49 4.42 17.21
CA GLN A 54 -45.94 3.32 18.01
C GLN A 54 -45.56 2.12 17.13
N TYR A 55 -46.22 1.97 15.98
CA TYR A 55 -45.98 0.90 15.00
C TYR A 55 -45.13 1.36 13.80
N ARG A 56 -44.40 2.47 13.96
CA ARG A 56 -43.51 3.03 12.93
C ARG A 56 -44.19 3.38 11.60
N ILE A 57 -45.46 3.78 11.66
CA ILE A 57 -46.22 4.28 10.52
C ILE A 57 -46.06 5.79 10.46
N GLU A 58 -45.37 6.31 9.44
CA GLU A 58 -45.11 7.74 9.24
C GLU A 58 -46.25 8.46 8.52
N ARG A 59 -46.86 7.74 7.56
CA ARG A 59 -47.90 8.31 6.69
C ARG A 59 -49.04 7.34 6.43
N ILE A 60 -50.24 7.89 6.56
CA ILE A 60 -51.49 7.20 6.26
C ILE A 60 -52.04 7.81 4.98
N HIS A 61 -52.22 6.98 3.96
CA HIS A 61 -52.93 7.31 2.75
C HIS A 61 -54.36 6.83 2.88
N LYS A 62 -55.32 7.60 2.36
CA LYS A 62 -56.75 7.28 2.47
C LYS A 62 -57.34 7.10 1.09
N ALA A 63 -58.08 6.05 0.89
CA ALA A 63 -58.84 5.79 -0.32
C ALA A 63 -60.29 5.38 0.04
N TYR A 64 -61.24 5.94 -0.66
CA TYR A 64 -62.65 5.68 -0.41
C TYR A 64 -63.27 4.76 -1.47
N SER A 65 -62.43 4.13 -2.27
CA SER A 65 -62.80 3.09 -3.24
C SER A 65 -61.59 2.31 -3.70
N GLY A 66 -61.80 1.08 -4.23
CA GLY A 66 -60.72 0.27 -4.77
C GLY A 66 -59.98 0.94 -5.95
N MET A 67 -60.69 1.69 -6.80
CA MET A 67 -60.08 2.43 -7.91
C MET A 67 -59.18 3.55 -7.43
N GLN A 68 -59.58 4.31 -6.41
CA GLN A 68 -58.79 5.34 -5.80
C GLN A 68 -57.54 4.77 -5.12
N ALA A 69 -57.67 3.59 -4.47
CA ALA A 69 -56.55 2.89 -3.86
C ALA A 69 -55.50 2.52 -4.88
N LEU A 70 -55.85 2.02 -6.05
CA LEU A 70 -54.92 1.69 -7.14
C LEU A 70 -54.22 2.95 -7.67
N SER A 71 -54.94 4.06 -7.87
CA SER A 71 -54.34 5.34 -8.30
C SER A 71 -53.32 5.86 -7.28
N ILE A 72 -53.61 5.80 -5.98
CA ILE A 72 -52.67 6.17 -4.92
C ILE A 72 -51.42 5.30 -4.94
N MET A 73 -51.55 3.99 -5.19
CA MET A 73 -50.43 3.07 -5.26
C MET A 73 -49.54 3.28 -6.50
N GLU A 74 -50.02 3.88 -7.56
CA GLU A 74 -49.24 4.30 -8.72
C GLU A 74 -48.41 5.58 -8.42
N GLU A 75 -49.00 6.51 -7.68
CA GLU A 75 -48.40 7.82 -7.39
C GLU A 75 -47.52 7.84 -6.13
N GLN A 76 -47.87 7.02 -5.13
CA GLN A 76 -47.29 7.01 -3.80
C GLN A 76 -46.62 5.68 -3.45
N THR A 77 -45.65 5.71 -2.56
CA THR A 77 -45.09 4.50 -1.99
C THR A 77 -45.97 4.01 -0.85
N VAL A 78 -46.46 2.80 -0.97
CA VAL A 78 -47.26 2.13 0.07
C VAL A 78 -46.55 0.83 0.46
N ASP A 79 -46.38 0.62 1.76
CA ASP A 79 -45.69 -0.54 2.34
C ASP A 79 -46.65 -1.59 2.86
N MET A 80 -47.88 -1.22 3.17
CA MET A 80 -48.97 -2.14 3.54
C MET A 80 -50.33 -1.54 3.24
N VAL A 81 -51.35 -2.39 3.08
CA VAL A 81 -52.74 -1.99 2.79
C VAL A 81 -53.68 -2.62 3.80
N ILE A 82 -54.59 -1.81 4.35
CA ILE A 82 -55.76 -2.30 5.06
C ILE A 82 -56.98 -1.90 4.25
N THR A 83 -57.85 -2.88 3.91
CA THR A 83 -59.01 -2.61 3.08
C THR A 83 -60.25 -3.30 3.63
N ASP A 84 -61.40 -2.62 3.53
CA ASP A 84 -62.69 -3.26 3.72
C ASP A 84 -62.99 -4.20 2.58
N ILE A 85 -63.75 -5.26 2.86
CA ILE A 85 -64.24 -6.21 1.83
C ILE A 85 -65.39 -5.61 1.04
N SER A 86 -66.38 -5.01 1.70
CA SER A 86 -67.72 -4.73 1.16
C SER A 86 -67.78 -3.34 0.54
N MET A 87 -67.00 -3.07 -0.49
CA MET A 87 -67.01 -1.78 -1.18
C MET A 87 -67.77 -1.83 -2.51
N PRO A 88 -68.43 -0.73 -2.95
CA PRO A 88 -69.09 -0.64 -4.24
C PRO A 88 -68.14 -0.73 -5.41
N VAL A 89 -68.57 -1.27 -6.54
CA VAL A 89 -67.85 -1.38 -7.81
C VAL A 89 -66.69 -2.38 -7.80
N MET A 90 -65.78 -2.26 -6.80
CA MET A 90 -64.63 -3.13 -6.61
C MET A 90 -64.52 -3.49 -5.12
N ASN A 91 -64.75 -4.74 -4.80
CA ASN A 91 -64.61 -5.23 -3.43
C ASN A 91 -63.13 -5.37 -3.01
N GLY A 92 -62.90 -5.49 -1.69
CA GLY A 92 -61.52 -5.56 -1.16
C GLY A 92 -60.72 -6.77 -1.64
N LEU A 93 -61.34 -7.90 -1.92
CA LEU A 93 -60.66 -9.10 -2.45
C LEU A 93 -60.19 -8.88 -3.89
N GLU A 94 -61.03 -8.25 -4.71
CA GLU A 94 -60.67 -7.90 -6.09
C GLU A 94 -59.56 -6.85 -6.12
N LEU A 95 -59.62 -5.86 -5.20
CA LEU A 95 -58.53 -4.89 -5.01
C LEU A 95 -57.23 -5.60 -4.67
N ILE A 96 -57.24 -6.50 -3.67
CA ILE A 96 -56.01 -7.24 -3.27
C ILE A 96 -55.49 -8.09 -4.43
N ARG A 97 -56.35 -8.72 -5.19
CA ARG A 97 -55.95 -9.49 -6.40
C ARG A 97 -55.18 -8.63 -7.39
N GLN A 98 -55.64 -7.41 -7.66
CA GLN A 98 -54.96 -6.47 -8.55
C GLN A 98 -53.65 -5.93 -7.92
N ILE A 99 -53.64 -5.63 -6.64
CA ILE A 99 -52.43 -5.23 -5.90
C ILE A 99 -51.37 -6.33 -5.99
N LYS A 100 -51.74 -7.58 -5.72
CA LYS A 100 -50.82 -8.72 -5.76
C LYS A 100 -50.28 -9.02 -7.15
N ALA A 101 -51.02 -8.68 -8.19
CA ALA A 101 -50.53 -8.79 -9.58
C ALA A 101 -49.43 -7.76 -9.89
N ILE A 102 -49.43 -6.56 -9.26
CA ILE A 102 -48.45 -5.50 -9.42
C ILE A 102 -47.31 -5.65 -8.42
N LYS A 103 -47.66 -5.90 -7.14
CA LYS A 103 -46.72 -6.01 -6.01
C LYS A 103 -47.01 -7.30 -5.23
N PRO A 104 -46.49 -8.47 -5.64
CA PRO A 104 -46.84 -9.76 -5.04
C PRO A 104 -46.60 -9.88 -3.55
N ASN A 105 -45.56 -9.18 -3.05
CA ASN A 105 -45.11 -9.25 -1.66
C ASN A 105 -45.68 -8.15 -0.76
N LEU A 106 -46.57 -7.26 -1.27
CA LEU A 106 -47.15 -6.20 -0.48
C LEU A 106 -48.11 -6.77 0.58
N PRO A 107 -47.90 -6.56 1.89
CA PRO A 107 -48.80 -7.03 2.92
C PRO A 107 -50.17 -6.36 2.80
N CYS A 108 -51.22 -7.17 2.86
CA CYS A 108 -52.60 -6.69 2.85
C CYS A 108 -53.35 -7.28 4.05
N ILE A 109 -54.12 -6.47 4.73
CA ILE A 109 -55.00 -6.83 5.84
C ILE A 109 -56.46 -6.55 5.39
N LEU A 110 -57.35 -7.48 5.62
CA LEU A 110 -58.77 -7.32 5.32
C LEU A 110 -59.61 -7.01 6.53
N LEU A 111 -60.50 -6.04 6.39
CA LEU A 111 -61.52 -5.74 7.37
C LEU A 111 -62.89 -6.21 6.86
N THR A 112 -63.74 -6.70 7.70
CA THR A 112 -65.09 -7.15 7.32
C THR A 112 -66.13 -7.02 8.44
N GLY A 113 -67.35 -6.70 8.07
CA GLY A 113 -68.50 -6.70 8.99
C GLY A 113 -69.16 -8.07 9.19
N TYR A 114 -68.81 -9.08 8.39
CA TYR A 114 -69.46 -10.38 8.42
C TYR A 114 -68.44 -11.51 8.50
N ALA A 115 -68.70 -12.49 9.36
CA ALA A 115 -67.86 -13.68 9.51
C ALA A 115 -68.24 -14.74 8.46
N GLU A 116 -68.03 -14.45 7.16
CA GLU A 116 -68.31 -15.40 6.09
C GLU A 116 -67.07 -16.24 5.78
N PHE A 117 -67.20 -17.56 5.87
CA PHE A 117 -66.15 -18.52 5.67
C PHE A 117 -65.53 -18.47 4.25
N GLU A 118 -66.35 -18.15 3.25
CA GLU A 118 -65.91 -18.08 1.86
C GLU A 118 -64.92 -16.93 1.62
N TYR A 119 -65.11 -15.75 2.23
CA TYR A 119 -64.18 -14.63 2.12
C TYR A 119 -62.83 -14.90 2.81
N ALA A 120 -62.85 -15.59 3.95
CA ALA A 120 -61.62 -15.99 4.63
C ALA A 120 -60.79 -16.98 3.80
N LYS A 121 -61.46 -17.91 3.11
CA LYS A 121 -60.84 -18.88 2.22
C LYS A 121 -60.22 -18.24 0.96
N GLU A 122 -60.90 -17.26 0.39
CA GLU A 122 -60.36 -16.50 -0.76
C GLU A 122 -59.21 -15.59 -0.34
N ALA A 123 -59.30 -14.93 0.77
CA ALA A 123 -58.22 -14.11 1.34
C ALA A 123 -56.90 -14.90 1.51
N THR A 124 -57.03 -16.15 1.99
CA THR A 124 -55.87 -17.06 2.13
C THR A 124 -55.24 -17.40 0.76
N LYS A 125 -56.01 -17.55 -0.32
CA LYS A 125 -55.46 -17.80 -1.67
C LYS A 125 -54.62 -16.63 -2.19
N TYR A 126 -54.96 -15.39 -1.84
CA TYR A 126 -54.25 -14.19 -2.28
C TYR A 126 -53.15 -13.77 -1.29
N GLY A 127 -52.85 -14.57 -0.26
CA GLY A 127 -51.76 -14.29 0.69
C GLY A 127 -52.00 -13.03 1.48
N VAL A 128 -53.22 -12.82 1.98
CA VAL A 128 -53.56 -11.78 2.94
C VAL A 128 -52.91 -12.12 4.26
N VAL A 129 -52.35 -11.11 4.93
CA VAL A 129 -51.66 -11.30 6.20
C VAL A 129 -52.63 -11.69 7.30
N GLU A 130 -53.74 -10.98 7.40
CA GLU A 130 -54.74 -11.21 8.45
C GLU A 130 -56.13 -10.76 7.97
N TYR A 131 -57.14 -11.35 8.57
CA TYR A 131 -58.56 -11.06 8.37
C TYR A 131 -59.19 -10.64 9.68
N LEU A 132 -59.63 -9.38 9.79
CA LEU A 132 -60.15 -8.80 11.00
C LEU A 132 -61.63 -8.47 10.90
N LEU A 133 -62.38 -8.76 11.96
CA LEU A 133 -63.82 -8.49 12.06
C LEU A 133 -64.12 -7.09 12.63
N LYS A 134 -65.10 -6.42 12.00
CA LYS A 134 -65.72 -5.18 12.59
C LYS A 134 -66.79 -5.59 13.64
N PRO A 135 -66.90 -4.92 14.80
CA PRO A 135 -66.10 -3.75 15.23
C PRO A 135 -64.65 -4.12 15.52
N LEU A 136 -63.74 -3.26 15.08
CA LEU A 136 -62.32 -3.55 15.08
C LEU A 136 -61.79 -3.71 16.52
N ASP A 137 -61.17 -4.82 16.80
CA ASP A 137 -60.44 -5.08 18.02
C ASP A 137 -59.06 -4.43 17.92
N VAL A 138 -58.81 -3.37 18.67
CA VAL A 138 -57.61 -2.58 18.65
C VAL A 138 -56.37 -3.42 18.99
N GLU A 139 -56.48 -4.38 19.92
CA GLU A 139 -55.38 -5.23 20.34
C GLU A 139 -54.99 -6.23 19.21
N LYS A 140 -55.97 -6.73 18.50
CA LYS A 140 -55.73 -7.63 17.32
C LYS A 140 -55.12 -6.87 16.17
N LEU A 141 -55.59 -5.66 15.87
CA LEU A 141 -54.99 -4.82 14.83
C LEU A 141 -53.55 -4.49 15.18
N ALA A 142 -53.27 -4.12 16.42
CA ALA A 142 -51.96 -3.81 16.94
C ALA A 142 -50.99 -4.97 16.78
N SER A 143 -51.38 -6.16 17.21
CA SER A 143 -50.59 -7.41 17.04
C SER A 143 -50.31 -7.74 15.57
N CYS A 144 -51.33 -7.60 14.71
CA CYS A 144 -51.19 -7.83 13.28
C CYS A 144 -50.24 -6.84 12.61
N LEU A 145 -50.34 -5.55 12.96
CA LEU A 145 -49.44 -4.51 12.45
C LEU A 145 -48.00 -4.73 12.90
N GLU A 146 -47.78 -5.04 14.19
CA GLU A 146 -46.43 -5.34 14.70
C GLU A 146 -45.80 -6.51 13.96
N GLN A 147 -46.48 -7.63 13.76
CA GLN A 147 -45.98 -8.76 13.00
C GLN A 147 -45.72 -8.41 11.54
N THR A 148 -46.59 -7.62 10.93
CA THR A 148 -46.45 -7.18 9.54
C THR A 148 -45.22 -6.29 9.36
N VAL A 149 -45.05 -5.31 10.24
CA VAL A 149 -43.87 -4.41 10.23
C VAL A 149 -42.59 -5.19 10.44
N LEU A 150 -42.54 -6.11 11.41
CA LEU A 150 -41.37 -6.96 11.64
C LEU A 150 -41.04 -7.82 10.39
N SER A 151 -42.05 -8.35 9.71
CA SER A 151 -41.87 -9.13 8.46
C SER A 151 -41.30 -8.25 7.35
N ILE A 152 -41.82 -7.04 7.16
CA ILE A 152 -41.31 -6.07 6.17
C ILE A 152 -39.85 -5.72 6.47
N GLU A 153 -39.54 -5.39 7.73
CA GLU A 153 -38.18 -5.05 8.16
C GLU A 153 -37.19 -6.21 7.95
N GLU A 154 -37.61 -7.44 8.22
CA GLU A 154 -36.76 -8.62 7.97
C GLU A 154 -36.50 -8.83 6.48
N GLN A 155 -37.51 -8.64 5.61
CA GLN A 155 -37.34 -8.73 4.15
C GLN A 155 -36.39 -7.62 3.65
N ILE A 156 -36.56 -6.39 4.13
CA ILE A 156 -35.68 -5.28 3.79
C ILE A 156 -34.23 -5.55 4.25
N ARG A 157 -34.05 -6.04 5.48
CA ARG A 157 -32.74 -6.39 6.02
C ARG A 157 -32.05 -7.48 5.19
N LYS A 158 -32.77 -8.53 4.81
CA LYS A 158 -32.25 -9.58 3.94
C LYS A 158 -31.84 -9.04 2.57
N ALA A 159 -32.65 -8.18 1.97
CA ALA A 159 -32.35 -7.56 0.68
C ALA A 159 -31.12 -6.64 0.76
N LEU A 160 -31.00 -5.82 1.81
CA LEU A 160 -29.84 -4.95 2.03
C LEU A 160 -28.56 -5.76 2.29
N SER A 161 -28.65 -6.83 3.08
CA SER A 161 -27.51 -7.71 3.35
C SER A 161 -27.01 -8.37 2.07
N TYR A 162 -27.93 -8.82 1.21
CA TYR A 162 -27.60 -9.39 -0.09
C TYR A 162 -26.96 -8.35 -1.04
N GLU A 163 -27.52 -7.15 -1.09
CA GLU A 163 -26.96 -6.05 -1.90
C GLU A 163 -25.57 -5.64 -1.41
N GLN A 164 -25.36 -5.55 -0.09
CA GLN A 164 -24.04 -5.29 0.49
C GLN A 164 -23.04 -6.40 0.17
N ALA A 165 -23.46 -7.66 0.25
CA ALA A 165 -22.61 -8.79 -0.11
C ALA A 165 -22.21 -8.77 -1.59
N LEU A 166 -23.14 -8.45 -2.48
CA LEU A 166 -22.86 -8.28 -3.91
C LEU A 166 -21.91 -7.12 -4.18
N ASN A 167 -22.15 -5.96 -3.57
CA ASN A 167 -21.28 -4.81 -3.74
C ASN A 167 -19.86 -5.10 -3.22
N SER A 168 -19.74 -5.71 -2.04
CA SER A 168 -18.45 -6.14 -1.51
C SER A 168 -17.74 -7.14 -2.42
N PHE A 169 -18.48 -8.10 -2.99
CA PHE A 169 -17.93 -9.04 -3.97
C PHE A 169 -17.41 -8.31 -5.22
N HIS A 170 -18.18 -7.36 -5.77
CA HIS A 170 -17.77 -6.57 -6.93
C HIS A 170 -16.54 -5.69 -6.65
N GLU A 171 -16.45 -5.10 -5.46
CA GLU A 171 -15.28 -4.31 -5.04
C GLU A 171 -14.01 -5.17 -4.92
N HIS A 172 -14.13 -6.41 -4.45
CA HIS A 172 -13.00 -7.32 -4.28
C HIS A 172 -12.68 -8.17 -5.52
N LEU A 173 -13.57 -8.21 -6.51
CA LEU A 173 -13.41 -9.04 -7.70
C LEU A 173 -12.09 -8.79 -8.46
N PRO A 174 -11.62 -7.53 -8.68
CA PRO A 174 -10.31 -7.31 -9.30
C PRO A 174 -9.17 -7.97 -8.53
N SER A 175 -9.13 -7.80 -7.20
CA SER A 175 -8.10 -8.40 -6.35
C SER A 175 -8.14 -9.93 -6.36
N LEU A 176 -9.34 -10.53 -6.47
CA LEU A 176 -9.48 -11.98 -6.59
C LEU A 176 -8.97 -12.49 -7.94
N LYS A 177 -9.20 -11.74 -9.02
CA LYS A 177 -8.64 -12.03 -10.36
C LYS A 177 -7.12 -11.96 -10.35
N ASP A 178 -6.55 -10.88 -9.81
CA ASP A 178 -5.10 -10.71 -9.67
C ASP A 178 -4.48 -11.87 -8.88
N ARG A 179 -5.08 -12.20 -7.73
CA ARG A 179 -4.60 -13.29 -6.89
C ARG A 179 -4.65 -14.65 -7.59
N LEU A 180 -5.72 -14.95 -8.34
CA LEU A 180 -5.82 -16.21 -9.07
C LEU A 180 -4.74 -16.32 -10.14
N LEU A 181 -4.50 -15.24 -10.91
CA LEU A 181 -3.46 -15.25 -11.93
C LEU A 181 -2.05 -15.42 -11.31
N ASN A 182 -1.77 -14.71 -10.20
CA ASN A 182 -0.52 -14.87 -9.46
C ASN A 182 -0.32 -16.31 -8.99
N GLN A 183 -1.35 -16.94 -8.43
CA GLN A 183 -1.27 -18.35 -8.03
C GLN A 183 -0.97 -19.30 -9.19
N LEU A 184 -1.51 -19.04 -10.38
CA LEU A 184 -1.25 -19.86 -11.56
C LEU A 184 0.18 -19.70 -12.07
N ILE A 185 0.71 -18.48 -12.17
CA ILE A 185 2.09 -18.21 -12.61
C ILE A 185 3.13 -18.69 -11.60
N GLU A 186 2.78 -18.76 -10.31
CA GLU A 186 3.61 -19.35 -9.24
C GLU A 186 3.59 -20.89 -9.25
N GLY A 187 2.73 -21.49 -10.07
CA GLY A 187 2.66 -22.94 -10.25
C GLY A 187 1.70 -23.65 -9.30
N ASN A 188 0.73 -22.94 -8.73
CA ASN A 188 -0.34 -23.59 -7.99
C ASN A 188 -1.26 -24.37 -8.93
N HIS A 189 -1.33 -25.68 -8.73
CA HIS A 189 -2.16 -26.56 -9.55
C HIS A 189 -3.57 -26.69 -8.95
N TYR A 190 -4.57 -26.45 -9.78
CA TYR A 190 -5.98 -26.72 -9.49
C TYR A 190 -6.45 -27.93 -10.29
N ALA A 191 -7.45 -28.67 -9.81
CA ALA A 191 -8.16 -29.59 -10.69
C ALA A 191 -8.89 -28.77 -11.77
N GLU A 192 -9.04 -29.33 -12.98
CA GLU A 192 -9.57 -28.60 -14.15
C GLU A 192 -10.99 -28.04 -13.90
N ASP A 193 -11.84 -28.84 -13.26
CA ASP A 193 -13.19 -28.46 -12.87
C ASP A 193 -13.19 -27.28 -11.88
N ILE A 194 -12.32 -27.33 -10.87
CA ILE A 194 -12.20 -26.27 -9.85
C ILE A 194 -11.69 -24.97 -10.50
N LEU A 195 -10.73 -25.06 -11.42
CA LEU A 195 -10.22 -23.88 -12.12
C LEU A 195 -11.32 -23.25 -12.98
N ASN A 196 -12.05 -24.06 -13.77
CA ASN A 196 -13.13 -23.59 -14.62
C ASN A 196 -14.26 -22.95 -13.80
N ASP A 197 -14.63 -23.53 -12.66
CA ASP A 197 -15.60 -22.93 -11.74
C ASP A 197 -15.16 -21.56 -11.22
N LYS A 198 -13.88 -21.42 -10.81
CA LYS A 198 -13.32 -20.12 -10.38
C LYS A 198 -13.32 -19.08 -11.51
N LEU A 199 -12.89 -19.46 -12.72
CA LEU A 199 -12.87 -18.60 -13.90
C LEU A 199 -14.28 -18.08 -14.22
N GLN A 200 -15.28 -18.96 -14.17
CA GLN A 200 -16.69 -18.61 -14.38
C GLN A 200 -17.22 -17.67 -13.26
N HIS A 201 -16.95 -17.98 -11.99
CA HIS A 201 -17.37 -17.14 -10.86
C HIS A 201 -16.75 -15.74 -10.89
N TYR A 202 -15.52 -15.62 -11.37
CA TYR A 202 -14.84 -14.33 -11.51
C TYR A 202 -15.15 -13.62 -12.83
N HIS A 203 -16.09 -14.17 -13.65
CA HIS A 203 -16.45 -13.61 -14.96
C HIS A 203 -15.23 -13.40 -15.87
N LEU A 204 -14.34 -14.39 -15.92
CA LEU A 204 -13.20 -14.44 -16.81
C LEU A 204 -13.54 -15.32 -18.01
N PRO A 205 -13.38 -14.83 -19.26
CA PRO A 205 -13.72 -15.60 -20.47
C PRO A 205 -12.61 -16.60 -20.85
N PHE A 206 -12.09 -17.32 -19.84
CA PHE A 206 -11.01 -18.29 -19.97
C PHE A 206 -11.46 -19.67 -19.49
N HIS A 207 -10.82 -20.71 -20.03
CA HIS A 207 -10.97 -22.12 -19.60
C HIS A 207 -9.59 -22.72 -19.39
N ALA A 208 -9.48 -23.75 -18.57
CA ALA A 208 -8.23 -24.40 -18.20
C ALA A 208 -7.40 -24.89 -19.41
N GLN A 209 -8.06 -25.31 -20.50
CA GLN A 209 -7.45 -25.86 -21.70
C GLN A 209 -7.23 -24.84 -22.82
N ASP A 210 -7.56 -23.56 -22.59
CA ASP A 210 -7.39 -22.52 -23.59
C ASP A 210 -5.91 -22.33 -23.97
N GLU A 211 -5.67 -22.10 -25.25
CA GLU A 211 -4.40 -21.56 -25.73
C GLU A 211 -4.30 -20.09 -25.38
N VAL A 212 -3.21 -19.73 -24.72
CA VAL A 212 -2.94 -18.39 -24.21
C VAL A 212 -1.51 -17.96 -24.54
N GLN A 213 -1.27 -16.65 -24.54
CA GLN A 213 0.06 -16.05 -24.60
C GLN A 213 0.23 -15.10 -23.41
N LEU A 214 1.46 -14.94 -22.93
CA LEU A 214 1.80 -14.09 -21.81
C LEU A 214 2.67 -12.93 -22.29
N VAL A 215 2.30 -11.72 -21.89
CA VAL A 215 3.11 -10.51 -22.06
C VAL A 215 3.55 -10.03 -20.69
N LEU A 216 4.86 -9.99 -20.45
CA LEU A 216 5.47 -9.48 -19.23
C LEU A 216 6.01 -8.09 -19.48
N VAL A 217 5.61 -7.12 -18.65
CA VAL A 217 6.00 -5.71 -18.80
C VAL A 217 6.70 -5.21 -17.54
N ARG A 218 7.89 -4.64 -17.72
CA ARG A 218 8.66 -3.98 -16.67
C ARG A 218 8.74 -2.48 -16.94
N LEU A 219 8.45 -1.66 -15.92
CA LEU A 219 8.68 -0.23 -15.97
C LEU A 219 10.16 0.06 -15.71
N GLU A 220 10.78 0.87 -16.58
CA GLU A 220 12.22 1.17 -16.54
C GLU A 220 12.53 2.35 -15.59
N GLU A 221 13.80 2.70 -15.47
CA GLU A 221 14.36 3.66 -14.52
C GLU A 221 13.59 4.99 -14.41
N HIS A 222 13.06 5.49 -15.52
CA HIS A 222 12.32 6.76 -15.52
C HIS A 222 11.19 6.77 -14.50
N PHE A 223 10.43 5.69 -14.42
CA PHE A 223 9.28 5.58 -13.52
C PHE A 223 9.68 5.35 -12.06
N THR A 224 10.81 4.71 -11.80
CA THR A 224 11.25 4.38 -10.43
C THR A 224 11.78 5.58 -9.64
N LYS A 225 12.01 6.73 -10.29
CA LYS A 225 12.43 8.00 -9.65
C LYS A 225 11.29 8.70 -8.90
N TYR A 226 10.04 8.28 -9.13
CA TYR A 226 8.87 8.90 -8.53
C TYR A 226 8.50 8.26 -7.19
N THR A 227 7.62 8.92 -6.45
CA THR A 227 7.06 8.38 -5.20
C THR A 227 6.22 7.13 -5.46
N THR A 228 6.05 6.28 -4.45
CA THR A 228 5.24 5.05 -4.54
C THR A 228 3.83 5.31 -5.09
N THR A 229 3.18 6.40 -4.68
CA THR A 229 1.85 6.78 -5.17
C THR A 229 1.87 7.14 -6.66
N SER A 230 2.90 7.88 -7.12
CA SER A 230 3.04 8.22 -8.53
C SER A 230 3.35 7.00 -9.38
N LEU A 231 4.16 6.06 -8.87
CA LEU A 231 4.46 4.80 -9.54
C LEU A 231 3.18 3.98 -9.80
N GLN A 232 2.29 3.87 -8.80
CA GLN A 232 0.99 3.20 -8.96
C GLN A 232 0.11 3.85 -10.04
N LEU A 233 0.16 5.18 -10.18
CA LEU A 233 -0.56 5.87 -11.26
C LEU A 233 0.03 5.54 -12.64
N PHE A 234 1.35 5.44 -12.76
CA PHE A 234 1.99 5.02 -14.02
C PHE A 234 1.67 3.56 -14.35
N GLU A 235 1.72 2.65 -13.38
CA GLU A 235 1.30 1.25 -13.55
C GLU A 235 -0.14 1.16 -14.05
N TYR A 236 -1.05 1.92 -13.45
CA TYR A 236 -2.44 2.00 -13.89
C TYR A 236 -2.57 2.54 -15.32
N ALA A 237 -1.82 3.61 -15.66
CA ALA A 237 -1.83 4.17 -17.01
C ALA A 237 -1.30 3.17 -18.05
N VAL A 238 -0.19 2.50 -17.77
CA VAL A 238 0.37 1.45 -18.65
C VAL A 238 -0.60 0.29 -18.82
N THR A 239 -1.24 -0.15 -17.73
CA THR A 239 -2.25 -1.22 -17.76
C THR A 239 -3.45 -0.83 -18.62
N ASN A 240 -3.95 0.41 -18.51
CA ASN A 240 -5.05 0.88 -19.34
C ASN A 240 -4.67 0.92 -20.84
N ILE A 241 -3.50 1.46 -21.18
CA ILE A 241 -3.02 1.49 -22.57
C ILE A 241 -2.89 0.05 -23.10
N ALA A 242 -2.34 -0.87 -22.30
CA ALA A 242 -2.21 -2.27 -22.69
C ALA A 242 -3.58 -2.93 -22.91
N CYS A 243 -4.51 -2.74 -21.98
CA CYS A 243 -5.87 -3.28 -22.11
C CYS A 243 -6.62 -2.71 -23.32
N GLU A 244 -6.51 -1.41 -23.61
CA GLU A 244 -7.12 -0.81 -24.81
C GLU A 244 -6.55 -1.43 -26.09
N LEU A 245 -5.26 -1.64 -26.17
CA LEU A 245 -4.61 -2.24 -27.34
C LEU A 245 -4.96 -3.74 -27.47
N PHE A 246 -4.79 -4.50 -26.41
CA PHE A 246 -4.98 -5.96 -26.49
C PHE A 246 -6.44 -6.37 -26.63
N ASN A 247 -7.39 -5.66 -26.01
CA ASN A 247 -8.82 -5.96 -26.12
C ASN A 247 -9.41 -5.74 -27.52
N THR A 248 -8.64 -5.22 -28.47
CA THR A 248 -9.05 -5.14 -29.89
C THR A 248 -9.13 -6.52 -30.56
N ALA A 249 -8.29 -7.47 -30.12
CA ALA A 249 -8.17 -8.79 -30.75
C ALA A 249 -8.14 -9.96 -29.74
N PHE A 250 -7.95 -9.67 -28.45
CA PHE A 250 -7.76 -10.67 -27.42
C PHE A 250 -8.68 -10.41 -26.21
N TYR A 251 -9.04 -11.46 -25.48
CA TYR A 251 -9.50 -11.35 -24.10
C TYR A 251 -8.27 -11.18 -23.21
N THR A 252 -8.26 -10.15 -22.36
CA THR A 252 -7.11 -9.77 -21.54
C THR A 252 -7.41 -10.02 -20.06
N TRP A 253 -6.52 -10.74 -19.41
CA TRP A 253 -6.50 -10.90 -17.96
C TRP A 253 -5.12 -10.53 -17.45
N HIS A 254 -5.02 -9.65 -16.45
CA HIS A 254 -3.75 -9.12 -15.98
C HIS A 254 -3.63 -9.19 -14.47
N CYS A 255 -2.39 -9.18 -13.98
CA CYS A 255 -2.05 -9.00 -12.57
C CYS A 255 -0.71 -8.26 -12.44
N ARG A 256 -0.38 -7.89 -11.22
CA ARG A 256 0.96 -7.48 -10.82
C ARG A 256 1.61 -8.62 -10.06
N ASP A 257 2.82 -9.03 -10.47
CA ASP A 257 3.55 -10.09 -9.80
C ASP A 257 4.30 -9.59 -8.55
N HIS A 258 4.99 -10.49 -7.85
CA HIS A 258 5.75 -10.15 -6.65
C HIS A 258 7.08 -9.40 -6.90
N PHE A 259 7.50 -9.26 -8.18
CA PHE A 259 8.62 -8.40 -8.60
C PHE A 259 8.17 -7.02 -9.08
N ASP A 260 6.89 -6.69 -8.90
CA ASP A 260 6.28 -5.45 -9.39
C ASP A 260 6.22 -5.34 -10.92
N TYR A 261 6.22 -6.48 -11.65
CA TYR A 261 6.01 -6.50 -13.09
C TYR A 261 4.53 -6.67 -13.42
N LEU A 262 4.11 -6.09 -14.54
CA LEU A 262 2.75 -6.27 -15.05
C LEU A 262 2.71 -7.51 -15.95
N VAL A 263 1.84 -8.44 -15.63
CA VAL A 263 1.63 -9.68 -16.37
C VAL A 263 0.29 -9.61 -17.07
N PHE A 264 0.27 -9.77 -18.38
CA PHE A 264 -0.95 -9.84 -19.19
C PHE A 264 -1.06 -11.23 -19.80
N LEU A 265 -2.16 -11.91 -19.51
CA LEU A 265 -2.53 -13.17 -20.12
C LEU A 265 -3.58 -12.91 -21.19
N LEU A 266 -3.33 -13.40 -22.40
CA LEU A 266 -4.08 -13.08 -23.59
C LEU A 266 -4.60 -14.36 -24.23
N LYS A 267 -5.90 -14.37 -24.54
CA LYS A 267 -6.58 -15.42 -25.30
C LYS A 267 -7.23 -14.79 -26.53
N SER A 268 -7.05 -15.37 -27.71
CA SER A 268 -7.67 -14.88 -28.94
C SER A 268 -9.19 -14.77 -28.81
N ALA A 269 -9.76 -13.65 -29.24
CA ALA A 269 -11.19 -13.40 -29.18
C ALA A 269 -11.96 -14.10 -30.32
N GLY A 270 -11.39 -14.99 -31.10
CA GLY A 270 -12.07 -15.72 -32.16
C GLY A 270 -12.88 -14.83 -33.14
N PRO A 271 -13.20 -15.25 -34.33
CA PRO A 271 -14.11 -14.51 -35.19
C PRO A 271 -15.52 -14.49 -34.55
N ASP A 272 -16.06 -13.30 -34.34
CA ASP A 272 -17.44 -13.09 -33.88
C ASP A 272 -18.41 -13.92 -34.72
N ASN A 273 -19.33 -14.68 -34.07
CA ASN A 273 -20.36 -15.50 -34.68
C ASN A 273 -21.42 -14.70 -35.51
N ASN A 274 -21.11 -13.52 -36.00
CA ASN A 274 -22.03 -12.64 -36.75
C ASN A 274 -21.84 -12.66 -38.28
N GLU A 275 -20.93 -13.48 -38.82
CA GLU A 275 -20.88 -13.74 -40.27
C GLU A 275 -21.25 -15.20 -40.56
N LEU A 276 -22.51 -15.50 -40.46
CA LEU A 276 -23.19 -16.63 -41.13
C LEU A 276 -23.12 -16.37 -42.65
N HIS A 277 -22.40 -17.22 -43.36
CA HIS A 277 -22.25 -17.39 -44.80
C HIS A 277 -20.92 -16.96 -45.42
N THR A 278 -19.87 -17.75 -45.21
CA THR A 278 -18.94 -18.13 -46.29
C THR A 278 -18.20 -19.42 -45.90
N SER A 279 -18.02 -20.28 -46.88
CA SER A 279 -17.60 -21.68 -46.94
C SER A 279 -16.49 -22.14 -46.01
N PRO A 280 -16.52 -23.41 -45.53
CA PRO A 280 -15.50 -24.01 -44.66
C PRO A 280 -14.38 -24.61 -45.48
N GLU A 281 -13.39 -23.85 -45.93
CA GLU A 281 -12.12 -24.35 -46.43
C GLU A 281 -11.05 -23.28 -46.29
N THR A 282 -10.53 -23.07 -45.06
CA THR A 282 -9.24 -22.43 -44.84
C THR A 282 -8.46 -23.18 -43.77
N ASN A 283 -7.25 -23.57 -44.16
CA ASN A 283 -6.29 -24.42 -43.45
C ASN A 283 -6.07 -23.99 -41.98
N HIS A 284 -6.24 -24.91 -41.05
CA HIS A 284 -5.93 -24.79 -39.63
C HIS A 284 -4.45 -24.46 -39.29
N SER A 285 -3.56 -24.41 -40.28
CA SER A 285 -2.13 -24.12 -40.10
C SER A 285 -1.73 -22.66 -40.29
N GLU A 286 -2.57 -21.78 -40.82
CA GLU A 286 -2.26 -20.35 -41.03
C GLU A 286 -2.79 -19.41 -39.94
N GLN A 287 -3.70 -19.85 -39.12
CA GLN A 287 -4.29 -19.05 -38.04
C GLN A 287 -3.31 -18.69 -36.89
N PRO A 288 -2.44 -19.61 -36.39
CA PRO A 288 -1.48 -19.28 -35.33
C PRO A 288 -0.45 -18.23 -35.75
N MET A 289 0.02 -18.28 -37.01
CA MET A 289 1.03 -17.33 -37.51
C MET A 289 0.51 -15.89 -37.63
N LYS A 290 -0.75 -15.69 -38.02
CA LYS A 290 -1.36 -14.37 -38.07
C LYS A 290 -1.58 -13.79 -36.67
N GLN A 291 -2.03 -14.60 -35.72
CA GLN A 291 -2.27 -14.18 -34.33
C GLN A 291 -0.97 -13.71 -33.63
N ASN A 292 0.13 -14.41 -33.86
CA ASN A 292 1.44 -14.02 -33.32
C ASN A 292 1.97 -12.73 -33.92
N GLN A 293 1.77 -12.49 -35.22
CA GLN A 293 2.13 -11.22 -35.87
C GLN A 293 1.32 -10.05 -35.33
N ASP A 294 0.02 -10.24 -35.09
CA ASP A 294 -0.87 -9.23 -34.52
C ASP A 294 -0.44 -8.86 -33.09
N LEU A 295 -0.14 -9.86 -32.23
CA LEU A 295 0.27 -9.61 -30.86
C LEU A 295 1.66 -8.96 -30.76
N THR A 296 2.61 -9.37 -31.62
CA THR A 296 3.91 -8.72 -31.72
C THR A 296 3.75 -7.24 -32.09
N HIS A 297 2.89 -6.93 -33.06
CA HIS A 297 2.61 -5.56 -33.46
C HIS A 297 1.96 -4.73 -32.33
N LEU A 298 0.96 -5.29 -31.64
CA LEU A 298 0.30 -4.63 -30.50
C LEU A 298 1.26 -4.39 -29.34
N SER A 299 2.16 -5.32 -29.05
CA SER A 299 3.18 -5.19 -28.02
C SER A 299 4.22 -4.12 -28.35
N LEU A 300 4.60 -3.99 -29.62
CA LEU A 300 5.44 -2.88 -30.10
C LEU A 300 4.72 -1.54 -30.03
N GLN A 301 3.43 -1.51 -30.34
CA GLN A 301 2.62 -0.31 -30.16
C GLN A 301 2.51 0.09 -28.68
N LEU A 302 2.35 -0.87 -27.77
CA LEU A 302 2.36 -0.60 -26.32
C LEU A 302 3.66 0.06 -25.90
N HIS A 303 4.81 -0.51 -26.31
CA HIS A 303 6.13 0.05 -26.02
C HIS A 303 6.26 1.49 -26.58
N HIS A 304 5.83 1.72 -27.80
CA HIS A 304 5.87 3.05 -28.44
C HIS A 304 4.96 4.05 -27.73
N ASN A 305 3.69 3.68 -27.47
CA ASN A 305 2.71 4.58 -26.87
C ASN A 305 3.11 4.98 -25.44
N VAL A 306 3.61 4.06 -24.64
CA VAL A 306 4.09 4.38 -23.28
C VAL A 306 5.25 5.36 -23.35
N ASN A 307 6.20 5.15 -24.26
CA ASN A 307 7.35 6.03 -24.41
C ASN A 307 6.94 7.43 -24.88
N GLU A 308 5.97 7.52 -25.79
CA GLU A 308 5.47 8.78 -26.34
C GLU A 308 4.60 9.56 -25.34
N TYR A 309 3.63 8.90 -24.71
CA TYR A 309 2.64 9.59 -23.86
C TYR A 309 3.09 9.74 -22.42
N LEU A 310 3.77 8.74 -21.84
CA LEU A 310 4.22 8.76 -20.46
C LEU A 310 5.69 9.21 -20.31
N LYS A 311 6.40 9.44 -21.43
CA LYS A 311 7.80 9.88 -21.48
C LYS A 311 8.76 8.97 -20.70
N GLY A 312 8.42 7.68 -20.59
CA GLY A 312 9.20 6.68 -19.86
C GLY A 312 9.25 5.35 -20.61
N GLY A 313 10.37 4.63 -20.52
CA GLY A 313 10.57 3.35 -21.18
C GLY A 313 9.93 2.19 -20.41
N ILE A 314 9.46 1.19 -21.15
CA ILE A 314 9.07 -0.12 -20.63
C ILE A 314 9.79 -1.23 -21.39
N SER A 315 10.13 -2.31 -20.69
CA SER A 315 10.57 -3.55 -21.36
C SER A 315 9.39 -4.51 -21.47
N VAL A 316 9.21 -5.08 -22.65
CA VAL A 316 8.08 -5.95 -22.97
C VAL A 316 8.61 -7.29 -23.48
N ILE A 317 8.26 -8.37 -22.80
CA ILE A 317 8.57 -9.73 -23.20
C ILE A 317 7.29 -10.44 -23.62
N LEU A 318 7.29 -10.99 -24.82
CA LEU A 318 6.22 -11.84 -25.33
C LEU A 318 6.64 -13.31 -25.21
N SER A 319 5.87 -14.12 -24.49
CA SER A 319 6.09 -15.57 -24.37
C SER A 319 5.69 -16.30 -25.66
N HIS A 320 6.16 -17.54 -25.81
CA HIS A 320 5.52 -18.48 -26.74
C HIS A 320 4.08 -18.80 -26.30
N GLY A 321 3.26 -19.34 -27.19
CA GLY A 321 1.91 -19.82 -26.88
C GLY A 321 1.95 -21.11 -26.06
N GLY A 322 0.96 -21.31 -25.20
CA GLY A 322 0.81 -22.50 -24.37
C GLY A 322 -0.58 -22.62 -23.78
N ARG A 323 -0.88 -23.73 -23.08
CA ARG A 323 -2.14 -23.97 -22.42
C ARG A 323 -2.18 -23.33 -21.04
N LEU A 324 -3.29 -22.66 -20.71
CA LEU A 324 -3.46 -21.93 -19.48
C LEU A 324 -3.08 -22.73 -18.22
N GLN A 325 -3.57 -23.95 -18.09
CA GLN A 325 -3.34 -24.75 -16.88
C GLN A 325 -1.99 -25.45 -16.86
N GLN A 326 -1.46 -25.84 -18.01
CA GLN A 326 -0.29 -26.71 -18.10
C GLN A 326 1.01 -25.92 -18.22
N ASP A 327 1.00 -24.87 -19.04
CA ASP A 327 2.22 -24.24 -19.51
C ASP A 327 2.44 -22.83 -18.94
N ILE A 328 1.45 -22.24 -18.28
CA ILE A 328 1.49 -20.82 -17.82
C ILE A 328 2.71 -20.54 -16.93
N ARG A 329 3.06 -21.45 -16.04
CA ARG A 329 4.22 -21.32 -15.17
C ARG A 329 5.51 -21.28 -15.96
N ASP A 330 5.69 -22.24 -16.86
CA ASP A 330 6.91 -22.34 -17.68
C ASP A 330 7.04 -21.13 -18.61
N MET A 331 5.93 -20.65 -19.18
CA MET A 331 5.87 -19.43 -19.99
C MET A 331 6.31 -18.20 -19.16
N TYR A 332 5.82 -18.07 -17.93
CA TYR A 332 6.18 -16.99 -17.04
C TYR A 332 7.66 -17.07 -16.61
N GLU A 333 8.14 -18.23 -16.16
CA GLU A 333 9.54 -18.42 -15.75
C GLU A 333 10.53 -18.13 -16.89
N GLN A 334 10.21 -18.52 -18.11
CA GLN A 334 11.03 -18.20 -19.28
C GLN A 334 11.00 -16.70 -19.60
N ALA A 335 9.83 -16.06 -19.56
CA ALA A 335 9.70 -14.62 -19.77
C ALA A 335 10.45 -13.84 -18.69
N LEU A 336 10.32 -14.23 -17.43
CA LEU A 336 11.03 -13.64 -16.30
C LEU A 336 12.54 -13.80 -16.42
N SER A 337 13.01 -15.00 -16.79
CA SER A 337 14.44 -15.25 -17.03
C SER A 337 14.99 -14.39 -18.17
N ALA A 338 14.24 -14.23 -19.26
CA ALA A 338 14.62 -13.36 -20.37
C ALA A 338 14.68 -11.89 -19.94
N LEU A 339 13.70 -11.44 -19.17
CA LEU A 339 13.62 -10.07 -18.67
C LEU A 339 14.80 -9.73 -17.73
N LYS A 340 15.15 -10.63 -16.81
CA LYS A 340 16.26 -10.46 -15.86
C LYS A 340 17.64 -10.51 -16.52
N LYS A 341 17.79 -11.21 -17.62
CA LYS A 341 19.05 -11.30 -18.36
C LYS A 341 19.39 -10.04 -19.16
N GLN A 342 18.46 -9.13 -19.34
CA GLN A 342 18.68 -7.91 -20.10
C GLN A 342 18.16 -6.69 -19.31
N VAL A 343 19.05 -5.81 -18.92
CA VAL A 343 18.73 -4.53 -18.31
C VAL A 343 18.54 -3.49 -19.41
N GLY A 344 17.38 -2.81 -19.42
CA GLY A 344 17.11 -1.76 -20.41
C GLY A 344 18.03 -0.55 -20.24
N ASN A 345 18.38 0.09 -21.36
CA ASN A 345 19.21 1.30 -21.39
C ASN A 345 18.40 2.57 -21.05
N GLY A 346 17.41 2.48 -20.16
CA GLY A 346 16.51 3.60 -19.79
C GLY A 346 15.33 3.79 -20.73
N THR A 347 15.39 3.33 -21.98
CA THR A 347 14.29 3.41 -22.97
C THR A 347 13.44 2.14 -23.05
N GLY A 348 13.89 1.05 -22.39
CA GLY A 348 13.24 -0.25 -22.46
C GLY A 348 13.54 -0.99 -23.78
N TYR A 349 13.03 -2.20 -23.91
CA TYR A 349 13.17 -3.03 -25.11
C TYR A 349 11.95 -3.94 -25.30
N PHE A 350 11.82 -4.49 -26.52
CA PHE A 350 10.85 -5.53 -26.85
C PHE A 350 11.59 -6.81 -27.24
N LEU A 351 11.13 -7.95 -26.71
CA LEU A 351 11.67 -9.28 -27.05
C LEU A 351 10.53 -10.29 -27.18
N SER A 352 10.52 -11.05 -28.30
CA SER A 352 9.66 -12.22 -28.46
C SER A 352 10.47 -13.50 -28.29
N LEU A 353 10.00 -14.43 -27.46
CA LEU A 353 10.68 -15.68 -27.12
C LEU A 353 10.53 -16.77 -28.20
N GLU A 354 9.74 -16.53 -29.25
CA GLU A 354 9.62 -17.47 -30.38
C GLU A 354 10.89 -17.54 -31.26
N GLU A 355 11.67 -16.45 -31.28
CA GLU A 355 12.95 -16.42 -31.97
C GLU A 355 14.05 -16.95 -31.05
N SER A 356 14.53 -18.14 -31.33
CA SER A 356 15.59 -18.92 -30.67
C SER A 356 16.39 -18.17 -29.58
N TYR A 357 15.96 -18.32 -28.34
CA TYR A 357 16.65 -17.84 -27.15
C TYR A 357 18.05 -18.49 -27.05
N ARG A 358 19.13 -17.71 -27.21
CA ARG A 358 20.49 -18.16 -26.99
C ARG A 358 20.90 -17.96 -25.54
N PRO A 359 21.51 -18.98 -24.88
CA PRO A 359 22.01 -18.80 -23.53
C PRO A 359 23.08 -17.70 -23.50
N VAL A 360 22.90 -16.76 -22.61
CA VAL A 360 23.78 -15.61 -22.37
C VAL A 360 25.03 -16.04 -21.63
N SER A 361 26.21 -15.57 -22.06
CA SER A 361 27.47 -15.78 -21.36
C SER A 361 27.67 -14.68 -20.30
N ILE A 362 27.32 -14.97 -19.04
CA ILE A 362 27.52 -14.05 -17.93
C ILE A 362 29.01 -13.89 -17.62
N ARG A 363 29.48 -12.63 -17.54
CA ARG A 363 30.86 -12.29 -17.15
C ARG A 363 30.89 -11.69 -15.78
N SER A 364 31.72 -12.20 -14.88
CA SER A 364 31.91 -11.70 -13.53
C SER A 364 32.50 -10.28 -13.49
N LEU A 365 32.01 -9.45 -12.59
CA LEU A 365 32.53 -8.13 -12.28
C LEU A 365 33.67 -8.23 -11.24
N HIS A 366 34.85 -8.68 -11.67
CA HIS A 366 36.02 -8.86 -10.78
C HIS A 366 36.37 -7.63 -9.93
N ILE A 367 36.06 -6.43 -10.39
CA ILE A 367 36.29 -5.16 -9.69
C ILE A 367 35.60 -5.09 -8.32
N LEU A 368 34.53 -5.88 -8.10
CA LEU A 368 33.83 -5.95 -6.81
C LEU A 368 34.70 -6.58 -5.72
N TYR A 369 35.60 -7.49 -6.10
CA TYR A 369 36.38 -8.34 -5.20
C TYR A 369 37.86 -7.99 -5.17
N GLU A 370 38.31 -6.97 -5.93
CA GLU A 370 39.68 -6.51 -5.95
C GLU A 370 40.10 -5.98 -4.56
N PRO A 371 41.32 -6.32 -4.07
CA PRO A 371 41.85 -5.69 -2.87
C PRO A 371 42.30 -4.23 -3.15
N PRO A 372 42.21 -3.34 -2.14
CA PRO A 372 41.59 -3.52 -0.83
C PRO A 372 40.07 -3.68 -0.92
N THR A 373 39.46 -4.59 -0.14
CA THR A 373 38.01 -4.81 -0.17
C THR A 373 37.23 -3.57 0.28
N PHE A 374 35.92 -3.48 -0.02
CA PHE A 374 35.05 -2.40 0.45
C PHE A 374 35.04 -2.30 1.96
N ASN A 375 35.04 -3.43 2.68
CA ASN A 375 35.15 -3.45 4.15
C ASN A 375 36.42 -2.76 4.64
N HIS A 376 37.57 -3.07 4.02
CA HIS A 376 38.83 -2.47 4.40
C HIS A 376 38.90 -0.96 4.08
N LEU A 377 38.30 -0.53 2.97
CA LEU A 377 38.23 0.90 2.62
C LEU A 377 37.41 1.69 3.66
N LEU A 378 36.28 1.13 4.11
CA LEU A 378 35.46 1.75 5.16
C LEU A 378 36.18 1.77 6.51
N GLU A 379 36.85 0.65 6.89
CA GLU A 379 37.62 0.56 8.15
C GLU A 379 38.74 1.60 8.25
N THR A 380 39.39 1.86 7.13
CA THR A 380 40.55 2.77 7.09
C THR A 380 40.17 4.21 6.75
N GLY A 381 38.86 4.50 6.58
CA GLY A 381 38.35 5.83 6.26
C GLY A 381 38.77 6.32 4.85
N GLN A 382 39.01 5.39 3.92
CA GLN A 382 39.43 5.72 2.55
C GLN A 382 38.22 6.02 1.66
N TRP A 383 37.43 7.04 2.03
CA TRP A 383 36.15 7.41 1.41
C TRP A 383 36.28 7.72 -0.09
N GLU A 384 37.34 8.48 -0.47
CA GLU A 384 37.56 8.86 -1.86
C GLU A 384 37.94 7.67 -2.74
N VAL A 385 38.71 6.71 -2.21
CA VAL A 385 39.06 5.48 -2.92
C VAL A 385 37.81 4.60 -3.12
N PHE A 386 36.91 4.61 -2.14
CA PHE A 386 35.60 3.93 -2.24
C PHE A 386 34.77 4.54 -3.38
N LYS A 387 34.62 5.87 -3.44
CA LYS A 387 33.90 6.58 -4.51
C LYS A 387 34.52 6.33 -5.88
N GLU A 388 35.84 6.36 -5.98
CA GLU A 388 36.54 6.03 -7.24
C GLU A 388 36.21 4.60 -7.69
N ARG A 389 36.14 3.65 -6.76
CA ARG A 389 35.76 2.26 -7.08
C ARG A 389 34.32 2.15 -7.53
N LEU A 390 33.37 2.87 -6.92
CA LEU A 390 31.98 2.93 -7.40
C LEU A 390 31.92 3.44 -8.85
N HIS A 391 32.69 4.46 -9.16
CA HIS A 391 32.79 4.96 -10.53
C HIS A 391 33.38 3.91 -11.51
N ARG A 392 34.41 3.18 -11.11
CA ARG A 392 34.98 2.07 -11.89
C ARG A 392 33.99 0.93 -12.08
N ILE A 393 33.15 0.60 -11.08
CA ILE A 393 32.07 -0.38 -11.21
C ILE A 393 31.08 0.07 -12.27
N LYS A 394 30.65 1.34 -12.25
CA LYS A 394 29.74 1.90 -13.25
C LYS A 394 30.29 1.77 -14.67
N ILE A 395 31.58 2.08 -14.88
CA ILE A 395 32.23 1.91 -16.18
C ILE A 395 32.35 0.44 -16.55
N GLY A 396 32.80 -0.42 -15.62
CA GLY A 396 32.97 -1.86 -15.85
C GLY A 396 31.65 -2.56 -16.20
N TYR A 397 30.56 -2.24 -15.49
CA TYR A 397 29.22 -2.73 -15.78
C TYR A 397 28.74 -2.28 -17.17
N SER A 398 28.92 -0.99 -17.50
CA SER A 398 28.55 -0.45 -18.81
C SER A 398 29.33 -1.04 -19.99
N ALA A 399 30.52 -1.57 -19.70
CA ALA A 399 31.36 -2.25 -20.70
C ALA A 399 31.03 -3.73 -20.87
N LEU A 400 30.17 -4.32 -20.03
CA LEU A 400 29.76 -5.71 -20.20
C LEU A 400 28.96 -5.88 -21.49
N PRO A 401 29.16 -6.96 -22.23
CA PRO A 401 28.38 -7.26 -23.43
C PRO A 401 26.91 -7.44 -23.14
N GLU A 402 26.61 -7.97 -21.96
CA GLU A 402 25.27 -8.23 -21.47
C GLU A 402 25.16 -7.77 -20.02
N GLN A 403 24.29 -6.80 -19.80
CA GLN A 403 24.00 -6.18 -18.52
C GLN A 403 22.75 -6.86 -17.94
N THR A 404 22.91 -7.59 -16.84
CA THR A 404 21.81 -8.34 -16.22
C THR A 404 21.39 -7.73 -14.87
N GLU A 405 20.16 -8.00 -14.44
CA GLU A 405 19.70 -7.66 -13.08
C GLU A 405 20.54 -8.37 -12.02
N GLU A 406 20.97 -9.61 -12.24
CA GLU A 406 21.83 -10.35 -11.31
C GLU A 406 23.15 -9.63 -11.02
N HIS A 407 23.74 -8.94 -12.01
CA HIS A 407 24.92 -8.10 -11.75
C HIS A 407 24.60 -6.90 -10.84
N LEU A 408 23.40 -6.28 -10.97
CA LEU A 408 22.99 -5.19 -10.08
C LEU A 408 22.76 -5.72 -8.67
N ASP A 409 22.12 -6.87 -8.53
CA ASP A 409 21.90 -7.54 -7.24
C ASP A 409 23.24 -7.88 -6.57
N GLU A 410 24.21 -8.44 -7.34
CA GLU A 410 25.55 -8.75 -6.85
C GLU A 410 26.25 -7.49 -6.30
N ILE A 411 26.24 -6.39 -7.07
CA ILE A 411 26.82 -5.11 -6.64
C ILE A 411 26.13 -4.63 -5.36
N GLN A 412 24.80 -4.65 -5.31
CA GLN A 412 24.02 -4.23 -4.16
C GLN A 412 24.37 -5.04 -2.91
N ILE A 413 24.40 -6.37 -3.03
CA ILE A 413 24.69 -7.27 -1.90
C ILE A 413 26.08 -7.00 -1.33
N VAL A 414 27.09 -6.85 -2.20
CA VAL A 414 28.47 -6.58 -1.78
C VAL A 414 28.58 -5.25 -1.04
N LEU A 415 28.00 -4.18 -1.58
CA LEU A 415 28.01 -2.85 -0.96
C LEU A 415 27.23 -2.82 0.36
N LEU A 416 26.04 -3.42 0.37
CA LEU A 416 25.21 -3.47 1.57
C LEU A 416 25.87 -4.26 2.69
N SER A 417 26.51 -5.38 2.36
CA SER A 417 27.32 -6.15 3.32
C SER A 417 28.44 -5.31 3.93
N ALA A 418 29.13 -4.50 3.13
CA ALA A 418 30.19 -3.61 3.63
C ALA A 418 29.64 -2.51 4.55
N PHE A 419 28.50 -1.92 4.23
CA PHE A 419 27.85 -0.92 5.07
C PHE A 419 27.37 -1.49 6.40
N HIS A 420 26.76 -2.67 6.40
CA HIS A 420 26.40 -3.35 7.65
C HIS A 420 27.62 -3.70 8.49
N TYR A 421 28.68 -4.19 7.85
CA TYR A 421 29.92 -4.54 8.54
C TYR A 421 30.51 -3.34 9.30
N ILE A 422 30.61 -2.16 8.67
CA ILE A 422 31.17 -0.96 9.33
C ILE A 422 30.24 -0.44 10.43
N ALA A 423 28.92 -0.49 10.25
CA ALA A 423 27.95 -0.12 11.27
C ALA A 423 28.10 -1.00 12.52
N HIS A 424 28.11 -2.32 12.35
CA HIS A 424 28.24 -3.27 13.44
C HIS A 424 29.61 -3.17 14.14
N LYS A 425 30.67 -2.89 13.40
CA LYS A 425 32.00 -2.66 13.97
C LYS A 425 32.03 -1.46 14.92
N ASN A 426 31.23 -0.42 14.60
CA ASN A 426 31.03 0.75 15.46
C ASN A 426 29.88 0.58 16.46
N GLN A 427 29.41 -0.65 16.71
CA GLN A 427 28.36 -0.99 17.68
C GLN A 427 27.01 -0.29 17.42
N ALA A 428 26.73 0.08 16.18
CA ALA A 428 25.52 0.77 15.75
C ALA A 428 24.75 -0.08 14.72
N LEU A 429 23.44 0.15 14.60
CA LEU A 429 22.66 -0.35 13.47
C LEU A 429 22.87 0.58 12.26
N LEU A 430 22.80 0.02 11.06
CA LEU A 430 22.91 0.84 9.85
C LEU A 430 21.79 1.89 9.79
N SER A 431 20.57 1.55 10.23
CA SER A 431 19.44 2.47 10.35
C SER A 431 19.70 3.67 11.27
N ASP A 432 20.51 3.50 12.32
CA ASP A 432 20.82 4.55 13.27
C ASP A 432 21.80 5.58 12.68
N LEU A 433 22.64 5.10 11.76
CA LEU A 433 23.67 5.92 11.11
C LEU A 433 23.15 6.67 9.87
N VAL A 434 22.30 6.00 9.06
CA VAL A 434 21.85 6.53 7.76
C VAL A 434 20.33 6.66 7.63
N GLY A 435 19.57 6.44 8.71
CA GLY A 435 18.12 6.42 8.68
C GLY A 435 17.58 5.20 7.91
N ASN A 436 16.31 5.23 7.53
CA ASN A 436 15.66 4.14 6.79
C ASN A 436 15.90 4.20 5.26
N GLU A 437 16.70 5.13 4.78
CA GLU A 437 16.97 5.33 3.35
C GLU A 437 17.91 4.27 2.75
N TRP A 438 18.56 3.47 3.59
CA TRP A 438 19.44 2.38 3.16
C TRP A 438 18.66 1.22 2.51
N VAL A 439 17.37 1.06 2.83
CA VAL A 439 16.50 0.05 2.19
C VAL A 439 15.93 0.64 0.90
N PRO A 440 16.31 0.14 -0.28
CA PRO A 440 15.68 0.59 -1.52
C PRO A 440 14.20 0.22 -1.51
N ARG A 441 13.34 1.18 -1.82
CA ARG A 441 11.89 0.97 -1.89
C ARG A 441 11.47 0.20 -3.13
N VAL A 442 12.30 0.23 -4.16
CA VAL A 442 12.09 -0.41 -5.47
C VAL A 442 13.43 -1.00 -5.90
N PRO A 443 13.46 -2.17 -6.57
CA PRO A 443 14.68 -2.73 -7.14
C PRO A 443 15.38 -1.74 -8.08
N PHE A 444 16.72 -1.74 -8.08
CA PHE A 444 17.50 -0.90 -8.97
C PHE A 444 17.33 -1.35 -10.42
N ARG A 445 17.07 -0.40 -11.30
CA ARG A 445 16.92 -0.64 -12.75
C ARG A 445 18.14 -0.19 -13.55
N SER A 446 19.08 0.49 -12.93
CA SER A 446 20.35 0.88 -13.56
C SER A 446 21.49 0.93 -12.55
N VAL A 447 22.71 0.74 -13.05
CA VAL A 447 23.93 0.88 -12.24
C VAL A 447 24.10 2.31 -11.72
N SER A 448 23.58 3.32 -12.43
CA SER A 448 23.61 4.71 -11.97
C SER A 448 22.78 4.91 -10.72
N GLN A 449 21.53 4.42 -10.69
CA GLN A 449 20.69 4.49 -9.48
C GLN A 449 21.36 3.80 -8.29
N LEU A 450 21.97 2.63 -8.52
CA LEU A 450 22.63 1.87 -7.46
C LEU A 450 23.87 2.60 -6.94
N THR A 451 24.70 3.16 -7.82
CA THR A 451 25.89 3.92 -7.40
C THR A 451 25.54 5.21 -6.68
N ASP A 452 24.52 5.94 -7.14
CA ASP A 452 24.03 7.16 -6.50
C ASP A 452 23.47 6.86 -5.09
N TRP A 453 22.73 5.74 -4.96
CA TRP A 453 22.27 5.24 -3.66
C TRP A 453 23.45 4.90 -2.72
N ALA A 454 24.46 4.20 -3.23
CA ALA A 454 25.65 3.86 -2.43
C ALA A 454 26.45 5.08 -2.00
N ASP A 455 26.60 6.09 -2.86
CA ASP A 455 27.26 7.36 -2.55
C ASP A 455 26.51 8.12 -1.44
N ASN A 456 25.17 8.18 -1.49
CA ASN A 456 24.37 8.83 -0.44
C ASN A 456 24.54 8.13 0.92
N ILE A 457 24.55 6.79 0.95
CA ILE A 457 24.79 6.02 2.18
C ILE A 457 26.20 6.28 2.69
N LEU A 458 27.19 6.27 1.80
CA LEU A 458 28.60 6.51 2.15
C LEU A 458 28.80 7.89 2.79
N ASP A 459 28.20 8.94 2.20
CA ASP A 459 28.30 10.31 2.72
C ASP A 459 27.60 10.43 4.08
N SER A 460 26.44 9.79 4.27
CA SER A 460 25.73 9.76 5.55
C SER A 460 26.55 9.02 6.63
N LEU A 461 27.10 7.86 6.29
CA LEU A 461 27.98 7.08 7.17
C LEU A 461 29.21 7.89 7.59
N ARG A 462 29.88 8.54 6.62
CA ARG A 462 31.05 9.37 6.88
C ARG A 462 30.73 10.46 7.90
N LEU A 463 29.67 11.23 7.67
CA LEU A 463 29.26 12.32 8.56
C LEU A 463 28.98 11.81 9.98
N LYS A 464 28.26 10.73 10.13
CA LYS A 464 27.90 10.18 11.44
C LYS A 464 29.09 9.59 12.18
N LEU A 465 29.97 8.88 11.50
CA LEU A 465 31.18 8.33 12.12
C LEU A 465 32.19 9.42 12.50
N GLU A 466 32.31 10.50 11.71
CA GLU A 466 33.11 11.68 12.06
C GLU A 466 32.52 12.42 13.28
N GLU A 467 31.18 12.60 13.37
CA GLU A 467 30.49 13.18 14.53
C GLU A 467 30.75 12.36 15.81
N GLN A 468 30.55 11.05 15.76
CA GLN A 468 30.76 10.15 16.91
C GLN A 468 32.21 10.17 17.38
N SER A 469 33.17 10.13 16.45
CA SER A 469 34.60 10.24 16.80
C SER A 469 34.93 11.58 17.45
N PHE A 470 34.30 12.67 17.03
CA PHE A 470 34.46 13.98 17.63
C PHE A 470 33.91 14.05 19.05
N ASP A 471 32.69 13.50 19.26
CA ASP A 471 32.05 13.47 20.57
C ASP A 471 32.83 12.59 21.55
N GLU A 472 33.30 11.41 21.16
CA GLU A 472 34.14 10.54 21.99
C GLU A 472 35.45 11.25 22.40
N GLN A 473 36.10 11.97 21.47
CA GLN A 473 37.29 12.73 21.76
C GLN A 473 37.02 13.87 22.74
N HIS A 474 35.89 14.56 22.62
CA HIS A 474 35.47 15.60 23.56
C HIS A 474 35.18 15.05 24.96
N ASP A 475 34.53 13.88 25.04
CA ASP A 475 34.27 13.19 26.31
C ASP A 475 35.58 12.80 27.01
N VAL A 476 36.55 12.27 26.27
CA VAL A 476 37.89 11.98 26.81
C VAL A 476 38.53 13.26 27.37
N ILE A 477 38.48 14.38 26.66
CA ILE A 477 39.01 15.66 27.18
C ILE A 477 38.28 16.12 28.44
N HIS A 478 36.98 15.96 28.48
CA HIS A 478 36.17 16.27 29.68
C HIS A 478 36.58 15.41 30.87
N GLN A 479 36.75 14.09 30.68
CA GLN A 479 37.26 13.17 31.73
C GLN A 479 38.65 13.57 32.22
N ILE A 480 39.55 13.91 31.29
CA ILE A 480 40.91 14.41 31.64
C ILE A 480 40.81 15.66 32.52
N LYS A 481 40.03 16.66 32.14
CA LYS A 481 39.86 17.90 32.91
C LYS A 481 39.26 17.66 34.29
N THR A 482 38.27 16.81 34.40
CA THR A 482 37.65 16.43 35.67
C THR A 482 38.64 15.70 36.58
N PHE A 483 39.37 14.74 36.03
CA PHE A 483 40.42 14.02 36.78
C PHE A 483 41.55 14.93 37.27
N VAL A 484 42.02 15.84 36.41
CA VAL A 484 43.03 16.83 36.77
C VAL A 484 42.56 17.72 37.93
N SER A 485 41.33 18.22 37.87
CA SER A 485 40.79 19.10 38.92
C SER A 485 40.62 18.39 40.27
N ALA A 486 40.29 17.07 40.25
CA ALA A 486 40.08 16.27 41.45
C ALA A 486 41.39 15.78 42.12
N ASN A 487 42.52 15.66 41.38
CA ASN A 487 43.72 14.94 41.83
C ASN A 487 45.02 15.79 41.77
N LEU A 488 44.94 17.14 41.89
CA LEU A 488 46.04 18.07 41.67
C LEU A 488 47.33 17.77 42.45
N HIS A 489 47.23 17.09 43.59
CA HIS A 489 48.38 16.77 44.46
C HIS A 489 49.24 15.59 43.97
N SER A 490 48.70 14.66 43.14
CA SER A 490 49.38 13.41 42.74
C SER A 490 49.35 13.14 41.24
N LEU A 491 49.26 14.19 40.44
CA LEU A 491 49.12 14.07 38.98
C LEU A 491 50.42 13.65 38.29
N SER A 492 50.30 12.64 37.43
CA SER A 492 51.29 12.29 36.42
C SER A 492 50.63 12.09 35.07
N LEU A 493 51.37 12.25 33.99
CA LEU A 493 50.83 11.91 32.65
C LEU A 493 50.37 10.47 32.57
N GLN A 494 51.07 9.56 33.28
CA GLN A 494 50.70 8.15 33.34
C GLN A 494 49.35 7.95 34.07
N SER A 495 49.14 8.59 35.23
CA SER A 495 47.90 8.46 35.99
C SER A 495 46.66 9.00 35.22
N ILE A 496 46.85 10.05 34.44
CA ILE A 496 45.82 10.61 33.56
C ILE A 496 45.51 9.63 32.42
N ALA A 497 46.57 9.09 31.81
CA ALA A 497 46.43 8.12 30.70
C ALA A 497 45.76 6.82 31.15
N ASP A 498 46.11 6.31 32.34
CA ASP A 498 45.48 5.13 32.95
C ASP A 498 44.01 5.38 33.26
N HIS A 499 43.65 6.58 33.75
CA HIS A 499 42.27 6.95 34.06
C HIS A 499 41.35 6.91 32.80
N VAL A 500 41.85 7.42 31.68
CA VAL A 500 41.10 7.42 30.41
C VAL A 500 41.38 6.19 29.56
N SER A 501 42.13 5.20 30.06
CA SER A 501 42.49 3.96 29.37
C SER A 501 43.15 4.15 28.00
N LEU A 502 44.00 5.22 27.89
CA LEU A 502 44.66 5.57 26.64
C LEU A 502 46.18 5.64 26.85
N HIS A 503 46.93 5.50 25.76
CA HIS A 503 48.39 5.62 25.83
C HIS A 503 48.84 7.09 26.11
N PRO A 504 49.82 7.33 27.02
CA PRO A 504 50.24 8.70 27.42
C PRO A 504 50.61 9.64 26.27
N VAL A 505 51.27 9.11 25.24
CA VAL A 505 51.62 9.86 24.03
C VAL A 505 50.40 10.35 23.28
N TYR A 506 49.38 9.45 23.17
CA TYR A 506 48.11 9.77 22.51
C TYR A 506 47.33 10.84 23.29
N VAL A 507 47.21 10.70 24.61
CA VAL A 507 46.55 11.67 25.49
C VAL A 507 47.17 13.07 25.33
N SER A 508 48.50 13.17 25.34
CA SER A 508 49.22 14.44 25.17
C SER A 508 48.95 15.09 23.81
N LYS A 509 48.94 14.27 22.74
CA LYS A 509 48.68 14.74 21.37
C LYS A 509 47.24 15.19 21.21
N LEU A 510 46.29 14.38 21.67
CA LEU A 510 44.84 14.64 21.59
C LEU A 510 44.49 15.92 22.35
N PHE A 511 45.00 16.05 23.61
CA PHE A 511 44.73 17.23 24.41
C PHE A 511 45.22 18.51 23.76
N LYS A 512 46.46 18.47 23.23
CA LYS A 512 47.03 19.63 22.52
C LYS A 512 46.26 19.97 21.25
N GLN A 513 45.82 18.95 20.51
CA GLN A 513 45.07 19.14 19.26
C GLN A 513 43.72 19.82 19.51
N LEU A 514 42.97 19.37 20.54
CA LEU A 514 41.61 19.84 20.80
C LEU A 514 41.57 21.10 21.69
N GLN A 515 42.57 21.32 22.57
CA GLN A 515 42.58 22.45 23.48
C GLN A 515 43.54 23.57 23.07
N GLY A 516 44.40 23.36 22.06
CA GLY A 516 45.37 24.32 21.59
C GLY A 516 46.60 24.49 22.49
N ILE A 517 46.58 23.99 23.73
CA ILE A 517 47.64 24.05 24.72
C ILE A 517 48.10 22.67 25.15
N SER A 518 49.35 22.55 25.62
CA SER A 518 49.81 21.26 26.12
C SER A 518 49.11 20.87 27.43
N LEU A 519 48.97 19.57 27.70
CA LEU A 519 48.39 19.06 28.94
C LEU A 519 49.16 19.56 30.16
N SER A 520 50.50 19.67 30.06
CA SER A 520 51.34 20.22 31.14
C SER A 520 51.06 21.71 31.41
N GLU A 521 50.87 22.51 30.38
CA GLU A 521 50.49 23.94 30.51
C GLU A 521 49.10 24.08 31.14
N TYR A 522 48.13 23.20 30.76
CA TYR A 522 46.81 23.16 31.36
C TYR A 522 46.86 22.81 32.85
N ILE A 523 47.59 21.75 33.24
CA ILE A 523 47.79 21.37 34.64
C ILE A 523 48.42 22.52 35.44
N LEU A 524 49.42 23.16 34.88
CA LEU A 524 50.08 24.33 35.51
C LEU A 524 49.08 25.49 35.71
N SER A 525 48.25 25.77 34.73
CA SER A 525 47.22 26.80 34.85
C SER A 525 46.24 26.50 35.99
N VAL A 526 45.69 25.26 36.05
CA VAL A 526 44.75 24.85 37.10
C VAL A 526 45.38 24.92 38.49
N LYS A 527 46.68 24.50 38.64
CA LYS A 527 47.39 24.62 39.91
C LYS A 527 47.59 26.08 40.33
N MET A 528 47.88 26.96 39.39
CA MET A 528 48.07 28.38 39.70
C MET A 528 46.75 29.09 40.04
N ASP A 529 45.65 28.73 39.38
CA ASP A 529 44.32 29.24 39.67
C ASP A 529 43.88 28.83 41.09
N LEU A 530 44.12 27.56 41.48
CA LEU A 530 43.87 27.08 42.83
C LEU A 530 44.80 27.75 43.87
N ALA A 531 46.08 28.04 43.48
CA ALA A 531 46.98 28.79 44.33
C ALA A 531 46.47 30.22 44.68
N LEU A 532 45.96 30.92 43.66
CA LEU A 532 45.34 32.24 43.84
C LEU A 532 44.10 32.13 44.75
N TYR A 533 43.27 31.16 44.54
CA TYR A 533 42.10 30.94 45.39
C TYR A 533 42.48 30.71 46.85
N LEU A 534 43.46 29.82 47.13
CA LEU A 534 43.91 29.52 48.50
C LEU A 534 44.60 30.71 49.14
N LEU A 535 45.42 31.50 48.42
CA LEU A 535 46.05 32.70 48.93
C LEU A 535 45.04 33.77 49.37
N ASN A 536 43.88 33.85 48.67
CA ASN A 536 42.87 34.87 48.98
C ASN A 536 41.84 34.39 50.05
N HIS A 537 41.62 33.07 50.17
CA HIS A 537 40.49 32.54 50.96
C HIS A 537 40.96 31.62 52.12
N SER A 538 42.26 31.39 52.31
CA SER A 538 42.75 30.56 53.41
C SER A 538 43.83 31.23 54.19
N GLN A 539 44.05 30.82 55.46
CA GLN A 539 45.14 31.20 56.33
C GLN A 539 46.39 30.31 56.17
N ASP A 540 46.33 29.36 55.19
CA ASP A 540 47.42 28.40 54.97
C ASP A 540 48.74 29.09 54.65
N LYS A 541 49.83 28.61 55.22
CA LYS A 541 51.13 29.11 54.89
C LYS A 541 51.55 28.73 53.46
N VAL A 542 52.43 29.52 52.82
CA VAL A 542 52.81 29.27 51.42
C VAL A 542 53.36 27.85 51.19
N TYR A 543 54.05 27.26 52.19
CA TYR A 543 54.53 25.87 52.06
C TYR A 543 53.39 24.85 52.12
N GLU A 544 52.33 25.13 52.92
CA GLU A 544 51.10 24.24 52.97
C GLU A 544 50.32 24.31 51.69
N ILE A 545 50.19 25.49 51.08
CA ILE A 545 49.59 25.66 49.76
C ILE A 545 50.39 24.89 48.70
N SER A 546 51.73 25.02 48.73
CA SER A 546 52.60 24.27 47.84
C SER A 546 52.44 22.79 47.94
N GLU A 547 52.29 22.23 49.15
CA GLU A 547 52.03 20.81 49.37
C GLU A 547 50.66 20.40 48.86
N LYS A 548 49.59 21.18 49.13
CA LYS A 548 48.22 20.94 48.62
C LYS A 548 48.17 20.93 47.08
N LEU A 549 49.01 21.68 46.42
CA LEU A 549 49.14 21.71 44.97
C LEU A 549 50.06 20.60 44.41
N GLY A 550 50.62 19.76 45.29
CA GLY A 550 51.47 18.62 44.90
C GLY A 550 52.86 19.03 44.41
N TYR A 551 53.40 20.11 44.94
CA TYR A 551 54.83 20.47 44.72
C TYR A 551 55.68 19.85 45.81
N ALA A 552 56.64 19.02 45.45
CA ALA A 552 57.60 18.44 46.39
C ALA A 552 58.55 19.46 47.02
N ASN A 553 58.71 20.62 46.35
CA ASN A 553 59.60 21.69 46.83
C ASN A 553 58.90 23.06 46.73
N SER A 554 58.66 23.69 47.88
CA SER A 554 58.00 25.01 47.96
C SER A 554 58.81 26.14 47.28
N GLN A 555 60.12 26.04 47.20
CA GLN A 555 60.96 27.04 46.48
C GLN A 555 60.69 26.99 44.96
N TYR A 556 60.47 25.79 44.42
CA TYR A 556 60.08 25.61 43.03
C TYR A 556 58.66 26.17 42.74
N PHE A 557 57.68 25.95 43.61
CA PHE A 557 56.38 26.56 43.54
C PHE A 557 56.48 28.10 43.53
N ILE A 558 57.23 28.71 44.45
CA ILE A 558 57.43 30.18 44.54
C ILE A 558 58.02 30.72 43.22
N LYS A 559 58.98 30.03 42.64
CA LYS A 559 59.59 30.41 41.37
C LYS A 559 58.53 30.37 40.22
N VAL A 560 57.84 29.27 40.10
CA VAL A 560 56.77 29.07 39.04
C VAL A 560 55.65 30.10 39.18
N PHE A 561 55.22 30.40 40.40
CA PHE A 561 54.22 31.41 40.68
C PHE A 561 54.67 32.79 40.26
N ARG A 562 55.94 33.18 40.65
CA ARG A 562 56.53 34.46 40.26
C ARG A 562 56.72 34.57 38.74
N ASP A 563 57.15 33.51 38.09
CA ASP A 563 57.31 33.50 36.63
C ASP A 563 55.98 33.72 35.91
N LYS A 564 54.81 33.24 36.49
CA LYS A 564 53.47 33.40 35.91
C LYS A 564 52.84 34.76 36.28
N PHE A 565 52.99 35.24 37.51
CA PHE A 565 52.27 36.44 38.01
C PHE A 565 53.14 37.66 38.27
N GLY A 566 54.42 37.54 38.07
CA GLY A 566 55.39 38.68 38.26
C GLY A 566 55.76 38.98 39.69
N MET A 567 55.14 38.29 40.69
CA MET A 567 55.40 38.51 42.15
C MET A 567 55.35 37.18 42.90
N THR A 568 55.90 37.13 44.10
CA THR A 568 55.87 35.94 44.95
C THR A 568 54.45 35.68 45.55
N PRO A 569 54.12 34.48 45.97
CA PRO A 569 52.86 34.18 46.67
C PRO A 569 52.66 35.01 47.95
N GLN A 570 53.76 35.34 48.67
CA GLN A 570 53.70 36.14 49.87
C GLN A 570 53.35 37.58 49.53
N GLU A 571 54.03 38.17 48.55
CA GLU A 571 53.77 39.55 48.07
C GLU A 571 52.30 39.66 47.53
N TYR A 572 51.76 38.63 46.87
CA TYR A 572 50.43 38.61 46.37
C TYR A 572 49.37 38.59 47.51
N ARG A 573 49.61 37.88 48.61
CA ARG A 573 48.73 37.84 49.77
C ARG A 573 48.68 39.18 50.55
N GLU A 574 49.76 39.94 50.51
CA GLU A 574 49.92 41.22 51.25
C GLU A 574 49.29 42.40 50.46
N GLN A 575 48.93 42.22 49.22
CA GLN A 575 48.14 43.18 48.44
C GLN A 575 46.65 43.06 48.76
#